data_24197436ab436e40677b1fae3e76b1ae
#
_entry.id   24197436ab436e40677b1fae3e76b1ae
#
_cell.length_a   1.000
_cell.length_b   1.000
_cell.length_c   1.000
_cell.angle_alpha   90.00
_cell.angle_beta   90.00
_cell.angle_gamma   90.00
#
_symmetry.space_group_name_H-M   'P 1'
#
loop_
_entity.id
_entity.type
_entity.pdbx_description
1 polymer ?
#
loop_
_entity_poly.entity_id
_entity_poly.type
_entity_poly.pdbx_seq_one_letter_code
_entity_poly.pdbx_strand_id
1 'polypeptide(L)'
;MLETNPIHNQIKDLSERTDVLRGYLDYAERKDRLEEVSRELEDPNVWNDPAYAQKLGKERSSLEAIVATIDELDQGLGDSRDLLELAEMEDDEGTVEEVRKELDGLQAALEKLEFRRMFSGEMDENNAYLDIQSGSGGTEAQDWANILLRMYLRWAESHGFKAEITEISAGEVAGIKSASIHVQGDHAFGWLRTETGVHRLVRKSPFDSGGRRHTSFASVFLSPEVDDSFEVEINPSDLRVDTYRSSGAGGQHVNTTDSAVRITHEPTGIVVACQNQRSQHANRDFAMKQLKAKLWEHEMQKRNAAKQEAEDSKADIGWGSQIRSYVLDDQRIKDLRTGVQSSNCDKVLDGDLDQFIVASLKQGL
;
A
#
# COMPACT_ATOMS: atom_id res chain seq x y z
N MET A 1 10.06 -37.78 -30.81
CA MET A 1 8.74 -37.27 -30.34
C MET A 1 9.04 -36.16 -29.33
N LEU A 2 8.76 -34.97 -29.72
CA LEU A 2 9.06 -33.77 -28.93
C LEU A 2 8.22 -33.75 -27.61
N GLU A 3 8.84 -33.43 -26.47
CA GLU A 3 8.10 -33.25 -25.21
C GLU A 3 7.52 -31.81 -25.14
N THR A 4 6.39 -31.60 -25.79
CA THR A 4 5.74 -30.27 -25.90
C THR A 4 4.65 -30.05 -24.88
N ASN A 5 4.14 -31.10 -24.21
CA ASN A 5 3.11 -30.99 -23.18
C ASN A 5 3.41 -29.98 -22.05
N PRO A 6 4.64 -29.86 -21.50
CA PRO A 6 4.96 -28.85 -20.50
C PRO A 6 4.81 -27.42 -21.04
N ILE A 7 5.17 -27.21 -22.32
CA ILE A 7 5.11 -25.90 -22.98
C ILE A 7 3.65 -25.50 -23.23
N HIS A 8 2.80 -26.41 -23.68
CA HIS A 8 1.36 -26.15 -23.81
C HIS A 8 0.73 -25.77 -22.47
N ASN A 9 1.12 -26.47 -21.39
CA ASN A 9 0.64 -26.15 -20.04
C ASN A 9 1.13 -24.76 -19.58
N GLN A 10 2.36 -24.38 -19.89
CA GLN A 10 2.92 -23.07 -19.58
C GLN A 10 2.20 -21.96 -20.37
N ILE A 11 1.98 -22.13 -21.67
CA ILE A 11 1.19 -21.19 -22.49
C ILE A 11 -0.21 -21.00 -21.92
N LYS A 12 -0.86 -22.08 -21.53
CA LYS A 12 -2.20 -22.04 -20.93
C LYS A 12 -2.20 -21.27 -19.60
N ASP A 13 -1.26 -21.58 -18.70
CA ASP A 13 -1.12 -20.90 -17.40
C ASP A 13 -0.89 -19.39 -17.58
N LEU A 14 0.06 -19.03 -18.45
CA LEU A 14 0.36 -17.63 -18.73
C LEU A 14 -0.83 -16.90 -19.36
N SER A 15 -1.59 -17.54 -20.27
CA SER A 15 -2.80 -16.96 -20.87
C SER A 15 -3.89 -16.72 -19.83
N GLU A 16 -4.17 -17.69 -18.96
CA GLU A 16 -5.17 -17.55 -17.89
C GLU A 16 -4.79 -16.42 -16.92
N ARG A 17 -3.51 -16.29 -16.57
CA ARG A 17 -3.00 -15.21 -15.70
C ARG A 17 -3.09 -13.84 -16.39
N THR A 18 -2.79 -13.76 -17.69
CA THR A 18 -2.92 -12.53 -18.48
C THR A 18 -4.38 -12.07 -18.55
N ASP A 19 -5.33 -12.98 -18.79
CA ASP A 19 -6.77 -12.68 -18.81
C ASP A 19 -7.26 -12.16 -17.44
N VAL A 20 -6.80 -12.77 -16.35
CA VAL A 20 -7.11 -12.31 -14.99
C VAL A 20 -6.59 -10.89 -14.77
N LEU A 21 -5.33 -10.60 -15.15
CA LEU A 21 -4.76 -9.25 -15.03
C LEU A 21 -5.48 -8.22 -15.90
N ARG A 22 -5.85 -8.59 -17.11
CA ARG A 22 -6.60 -7.75 -18.03
C ARG A 22 -7.92 -7.27 -17.44
N GLY A 23 -8.65 -8.18 -16.75
CA GLY A 23 -9.87 -7.83 -16.03
C GLY A 23 -9.63 -6.89 -14.85
N TYR A 24 -8.62 -7.19 -14.04
CA TYR A 24 -8.32 -6.39 -12.85
C TYR A 24 -7.69 -5.02 -13.12
N LEU A 25 -6.97 -4.89 -14.22
CA LEU A 25 -6.33 -3.62 -14.60
C LEU A 25 -7.26 -2.73 -15.44
N ASP A 26 -8.54 -3.09 -15.56
CA ASP A 26 -9.51 -2.34 -16.36
C ASP A 26 -8.96 -1.97 -17.75
N TYR A 27 -8.34 -2.98 -18.43
CA TYR A 27 -7.61 -2.78 -19.68
C TYR A 27 -8.39 -1.98 -20.71
N ALA A 28 -9.70 -2.26 -20.88
CA ALA A 28 -10.54 -1.58 -21.86
C ALA A 28 -10.64 -0.07 -21.56
N GLU A 29 -10.93 0.30 -20.30
CA GLU A 29 -11.02 1.70 -19.88
C GLU A 29 -9.67 2.41 -20.00
N ARG A 30 -8.56 1.72 -19.66
CA ARG A 30 -7.22 2.29 -19.80
C ARG A 30 -6.81 2.50 -21.25
N LYS A 31 -7.21 1.61 -22.15
CA LYS A 31 -6.97 1.75 -23.58
C LYS A 31 -7.74 2.93 -24.17
N ASP A 32 -9.02 3.06 -23.83
CA ASP A 32 -9.85 4.19 -24.23
C ASP A 32 -9.27 5.51 -23.68
N ARG A 33 -8.86 5.52 -22.41
CA ARG A 33 -8.24 6.69 -21.79
C ARG A 33 -6.89 7.04 -22.41
N LEU A 34 -6.08 6.04 -22.80
CA LEU A 34 -4.83 6.27 -23.52
C LEU A 34 -5.05 6.96 -24.86
N GLU A 35 -6.10 6.56 -25.59
CA GLU A 35 -6.46 7.22 -26.85
C GLU A 35 -6.93 8.66 -26.63
N GLU A 36 -7.73 8.93 -25.58
CA GLU A 36 -8.16 10.28 -25.21
C GLU A 36 -6.96 11.19 -24.87
N VAL A 37 -6.11 10.74 -23.93
CA VAL A 37 -4.92 11.50 -23.51
C VAL A 37 -3.97 11.75 -24.67
N SER A 38 -3.82 10.79 -25.57
CA SER A 38 -2.98 10.95 -26.77
C SER A 38 -3.55 12.02 -27.71
N ARG A 39 -4.87 12.04 -27.91
CA ARG A 39 -5.57 13.07 -28.67
C ARG A 39 -5.47 14.46 -28.02
N GLU A 40 -5.63 14.52 -26.69
CA GLU A 40 -5.47 15.78 -25.94
C GLU A 40 -4.07 16.37 -26.11
N LEU A 41 -3.01 15.53 -26.08
CA LEU A 41 -1.63 15.96 -26.28
C LEU A 41 -1.31 16.42 -27.70
N GLU A 42 -2.13 16.07 -28.69
CA GLU A 42 -2.03 16.57 -30.06
C GLU A 42 -2.59 18.01 -30.20
N ASP A 43 -3.41 18.49 -29.25
CA ASP A 43 -3.94 19.86 -29.28
C ASP A 43 -2.82 20.85 -28.91
N PRO A 44 -2.49 21.80 -29.82
CA PRO A 44 -1.46 22.83 -29.53
C PRO A 44 -1.75 23.67 -28.29
N ASN A 45 -3.01 23.81 -27.89
CA ASN A 45 -3.39 24.62 -26.72
C ASN A 45 -2.93 24.00 -25.39
N VAL A 46 -2.79 22.69 -25.32
CA VAL A 46 -2.30 21.98 -24.12
C VAL A 46 -0.88 22.41 -23.74
N TRP A 47 -0.06 22.73 -24.75
CA TRP A 47 1.32 23.15 -24.55
C TRP A 47 1.45 24.59 -24.04
N ASN A 48 0.37 25.36 -23.99
CA ASN A 48 0.36 26.68 -23.35
C ASN A 48 0.37 26.59 -21.81
N ASP A 49 -0.01 25.43 -21.25
CA ASP A 49 0.11 25.12 -19.81
C ASP A 49 1.10 23.97 -19.62
N PRO A 50 2.38 24.27 -19.31
CA PRO A 50 3.42 23.25 -19.14
C PRO A 50 3.14 22.25 -18.00
N ALA A 51 2.44 22.67 -16.93
CA ALA A 51 2.11 21.80 -15.81
C ALA A 51 1.06 20.77 -16.21
N TYR A 52 0.04 21.21 -16.95
CA TYR A 52 -0.99 20.34 -17.47
C TYR A 52 -0.44 19.35 -18.52
N ALA A 53 0.39 19.84 -19.46
CA ALA A 53 1.05 19.00 -20.45
C ALA A 53 1.96 17.93 -19.80
N GLN A 54 2.69 18.29 -18.76
CA GLN A 54 3.51 17.34 -18.00
C GLN A 54 2.67 16.27 -17.30
N LYS A 55 1.53 16.66 -16.71
CA LYS A 55 0.58 15.73 -16.08
C LYS A 55 0.05 14.71 -17.09
N LEU A 56 -0.45 15.20 -18.24
CA LEU A 56 -0.94 14.34 -19.33
C LEU A 56 0.17 13.43 -19.88
N GLY A 57 1.39 13.94 -20.02
CA GLY A 57 2.55 13.14 -20.46
C GLY A 57 2.89 12.00 -19.51
N LYS A 58 2.84 12.24 -18.19
CA LYS A 58 3.03 11.19 -17.17
C LYS A 58 1.88 10.17 -17.21
N GLU A 59 0.64 10.65 -17.30
CA GLU A 59 -0.55 9.79 -17.40
C GLU A 59 -0.46 8.89 -18.64
N ARG A 60 -0.14 9.45 -19.81
CA ARG A 60 0.07 8.69 -21.05
C ARG A 60 1.12 7.61 -20.88
N SER A 61 2.31 7.96 -20.37
CA SER A 61 3.41 7.01 -20.19
C SER A 61 3.04 5.85 -19.27
N SER A 62 2.27 6.13 -18.20
CA SER A 62 1.80 5.10 -17.28
C SER A 62 0.77 4.16 -17.93
N LEU A 63 -0.22 4.72 -18.66
CA LEU A 63 -1.24 3.95 -19.37
C LEU A 63 -0.61 3.11 -20.49
N GLU A 64 0.27 3.71 -21.30
CA GLU A 64 0.97 3.06 -22.41
C GLU A 64 1.81 1.87 -21.94
N ALA A 65 2.54 2.00 -20.83
CA ALA A 65 3.32 0.92 -20.26
C ALA A 65 2.48 -0.30 -19.87
N ILE A 66 1.26 -0.09 -19.37
CA ILE A 66 0.35 -1.18 -18.98
C ILE A 66 -0.29 -1.80 -20.21
N VAL A 67 -0.87 -0.97 -21.10
CA VAL A 67 -1.59 -1.43 -22.28
C VAL A 67 -0.64 -2.17 -23.23
N ALA A 68 0.54 -1.60 -23.51
CA ALA A 68 1.52 -2.23 -24.39
C ALA A 68 2.00 -3.59 -23.84
N THR A 69 2.26 -3.70 -22.51
CA THR A 69 2.69 -4.97 -21.92
C THR A 69 1.59 -6.04 -22.03
N ILE A 70 0.32 -5.68 -21.85
CA ILE A 70 -0.79 -6.65 -22.00
C ILE A 70 -0.94 -7.06 -23.47
N ASP A 71 -0.85 -6.11 -24.41
CA ASP A 71 -0.92 -6.41 -25.85
C ASP A 71 0.25 -7.28 -26.30
N GLU A 72 1.48 -7.04 -25.80
CA GLU A 72 2.66 -7.87 -26.05
C GLU A 72 2.50 -9.31 -25.49
N LEU A 73 1.91 -9.44 -24.29
CA LEU A 73 1.63 -10.74 -23.70
C LEU A 73 0.60 -11.52 -24.52
N ASP A 74 -0.52 -10.90 -24.88
CA ASP A 74 -1.58 -11.54 -25.66
C ASP A 74 -1.07 -11.99 -27.04
N GLN A 75 -0.32 -11.12 -27.74
CA GLN A 75 0.24 -11.43 -29.03
C GLN A 75 1.33 -12.50 -28.94
N GLY A 76 2.31 -12.34 -28.03
CA GLY A 76 3.42 -13.28 -27.89
C GLY A 76 2.96 -14.69 -27.48
N LEU A 77 1.94 -14.80 -26.62
CA LEU A 77 1.35 -16.09 -26.25
C LEU A 77 0.59 -16.73 -27.43
N GLY A 78 -0.08 -15.92 -28.26
CA GLY A 78 -0.70 -16.38 -29.50
C GLY A 78 0.34 -16.91 -30.50
N ASP A 79 1.35 -16.11 -30.78
CA ASP A 79 2.44 -16.45 -31.70
C ASP A 79 3.21 -17.69 -31.23
N SER A 80 3.51 -17.78 -29.91
CA SER A 80 4.16 -18.96 -29.31
C SER A 80 3.34 -20.24 -29.47
N ARG A 81 2.02 -20.16 -29.38
CA ARG A 81 1.12 -21.30 -29.59
C ARG A 81 1.17 -21.78 -31.05
N ASP A 82 1.04 -20.85 -31.99
CA ASP A 82 1.03 -21.14 -33.41
C ASP A 82 2.39 -21.72 -33.87
N LEU A 83 3.50 -21.16 -33.38
CA LEU A 83 4.85 -21.67 -33.65
C LEU A 83 5.07 -23.05 -33.06
N LEU A 84 4.54 -23.34 -31.87
CA LEU A 84 4.66 -24.66 -31.25
C LEU A 84 3.91 -25.74 -32.05
N GLU A 85 2.69 -25.41 -32.53
CA GLU A 85 1.91 -26.30 -33.40
C GLU A 85 2.63 -26.60 -34.71
N LEU A 86 3.28 -25.61 -35.33
CA LEU A 86 4.11 -25.82 -36.55
C LEU A 86 5.35 -26.70 -36.26
N ALA A 87 6.03 -26.41 -35.13
CA ALA A 87 7.20 -27.18 -34.73
C ALA A 87 6.88 -28.68 -34.45
N GLU A 88 5.68 -28.95 -33.91
CA GLU A 88 5.19 -30.33 -33.72
C GLU A 88 4.91 -31.02 -35.04
N MET A 89 4.38 -30.33 -36.04
CA MET A 89 4.10 -30.90 -37.37
C MET A 89 5.40 -31.23 -38.14
N GLU A 90 6.45 -30.42 -37.94
CA GLU A 90 7.72 -30.54 -38.64
C GLU A 90 8.80 -31.33 -37.84
N ASP A 91 8.50 -31.71 -36.59
CA ASP A 91 9.41 -32.35 -35.61
C ASP A 91 10.70 -31.52 -35.39
N ASP A 92 10.54 -30.16 -35.36
CA ASP A 92 11.62 -29.16 -35.26
C ASP A 92 11.95 -28.79 -33.82
N GLU A 93 13.00 -29.40 -33.26
CA GLU A 93 13.52 -29.13 -31.93
C GLU A 93 14.05 -27.68 -31.80
N GLY A 94 14.56 -27.08 -32.87
CA GLY A 94 15.12 -25.73 -32.87
C GLY A 94 14.03 -24.67 -32.57
N THR A 95 12.92 -24.77 -33.28
CA THR A 95 11.76 -23.90 -33.08
C THR A 95 11.14 -24.10 -31.70
N VAL A 96 11.09 -25.34 -31.17
CA VAL A 96 10.62 -25.59 -29.79
C VAL A 96 11.48 -24.86 -28.74
N GLU A 97 12.80 -24.81 -28.92
CA GLU A 97 13.71 -24.13 -28.00
C GLU A 97 13.59 -22.60 -28.12
N GLU A 98 13.29 -22.07 -29.29
CA GLU A 98 12.97 -20.63 -29.47
C GLU A 98 11.70 -20.26 -28.75
N VAL A 99 10.64 -21.07 -28.88
CA VAL A 99 9.37 -20.83 -28.13
C VAL A 99 9.59 -20.86 -26.62
N ARG A 100 10.44 -21.75 -26.10
CA ARG A 100 10.75 -21.75 -24.66
C ARG A 100 11.38 -20.45 -24.20
N LYS A 101 12.35 -19.94 -24.95
CA LYS A 101 13.02 -18.67 -24.61
C LYS A 101 12.07 -17.49 -24.67
N GLU A 102 11.16 -17.48 -25.63
CA GLU A 102 10.14 -16.44 -25.74
C GLU A 102 9.18 -16.50 -24.56
N LEU A 103 8.71 -17.70 -24.18
CA LEU A 103 7.86 -17.89 -23.00
C LEU A 103 8.52 -17.46 -21.70
N ASP A 104 9.83 -17.67 -21.53
CA ASP A 104 10.57 -17.19 -20.36
C ASP A 104 10.55 -15.64 -20.30
N GLY A 105 10.67 -14.97 -21.45
CA GLY A 105 10.55 -13.53 -21.56
C GLY A 105 9.15 -13.00 -21.23
N LEU A 106 8.12 -13.65 -21.78
CA LEU A 106 6.71 -13.32 -21.52
C LEU A 106 6.35 -13.55 -20.05
N GLN A 107 6.84 -14.65 -19.45
CA GLN A 107 6.64 -14.93 -18.04
C GLN A 107 7.25 -13.81 -17.16
N ALA A 108 8.47 -13.38 -17.44
CA ALA A 108 9.12 -12.31 -16.70
C ALA A 108 8.36 -10.96 -16.83
N ALA A 109 7.82 -10.66 -18.02
CA ALA A 109 6.99 -9.47 -18.25
C ALA A 109 5.67 -9.53 -17.47
N LEU A 110 5.02 -10.70 -17.47
CA LEU A 110 3.79 -10.95 -16.70
C LEU A 110 4.02 -10.82 -15.20
N GLU A 111 5.07 -11.43 -14.67
CA GLU A 111 5.43 -11.36 -13.24
C GLU A 111 5.71 -9.92 -12.81
N LYS A 112 6.37 -9.13 -13.65
CA LYS A 112 6.60 -7.71 -13.39
C LYS A 112 5.30 -6.90 -13.36
N LEU A 113 4.34 -7.23 -14.21
CA LEU A 113 3.04 -6.57 -14.24
C LEU A 113 2.19 -6.96 -13.02
N GLU A 114 2.20 -8.25 -12.63
CA GLU A 114 1.60 -8.76 -11.41
C GLU A 114 2.18 -8.07 -10.17
N PHE A 115 3.51 -7.92 -10.14
CA PHE A 115 4.22 -7.22 -9.06
C PHE A 115 3.77 -5.75 -8.94
N ARG A 116 3.74 -5.01 -10.06
CA ARG A 116 3.26 -3.62 -10.06
C ARG A 116 1.83 -3.48 -9.56
N ARG A 117 0.98 -4.47 -9.83
CA ARG A 117 -0.38 -4.50 -9.33
C ARG A 117 -0.45 -4.72 -7.82
N MET A 118 0.38 -5.61 -7.28
CA MET A 118 0.41 -5.89 -5.84
C MET A 118 0.68 -4.62 -5.01
N PHE A 119 1.42 -3.64 -5.58
CA PHE A 119 1.83 -2.40 -4.92
C PHE A 119 1.22 -1.17 -5.61
N SER A 120 -0.10 -1.15 -5.75
CA SER A 120 -0.84 -0.05 -6.38
C SER A 120 -1.43 0.95 -5.39
N GLY A 121 -1.32 0.70 -4.09
CA GLY A 121 -1.79 1.58 -3.02
C GLY A 121 -0.89 2.80 -2.88
N GLU A 122 -1.49 3.97 -2.62
CA GLU A 122 -0.78 5.25 -2.47
C GLU A 122 0.34 5.21 -1.41
N MET A 123 0.18 4.37 -0.38
CA MET A 123 1.14 4.25 0.72
C MET A 123 2.05 3.01 0.60
N ASP A 124 1.89 2.19 -0.47
CA ASP A 124 2.61 0.93 -0.58
C ASP A 124 4.12 1.10 -0.69
N GLU A 125 4.61 2.22 -1.23
CA GLU A 125 6.04 2.54 -1.34
C GLU A 125 6.69 2.92 0.01
N ASN A 126 5.87 3.20 1.04
CA ASN A 126 6.37 3.69 2.32
C ASN A 126 7.01 2.58 3.15
N ASN A 127 7.84 3.00 4.12
CA ASN A 127 8.25 2.16 5.22
C ASN A 127 7.04 1.78 6.08
N ALA A 128 7.18 0.77 6.93
CA ALA A 128 6.10 0.28 7.76
C ALA A 128 6.44 0.31 9.26
N TYR A 129 5.41 0.59 10.06
CA TYR A 129 5.41 0.24 11.48
C TYR A 129 4.55 -1.02 11.67
N LEU A 130 5.10 -2.01 12.36
CA LEU A 130 4.44 -3.26 12.66
C LEU A 130 4.31 -3.41 14.18
N ASP A 131 3.08 -3.36 14.66
CA ASP A 131 2.74 -3.53 16.07
C ASP A 131 2.24 -4.95 16.33
N ILE A 132 2.81 -5.61 17.31
CA ILE A 132 2.38 -6.92 17.77
C ILE A 132 1.86 -6.80 19.21
N GLN A 133 0.68 -7.35 19.46
CA GLN A 133 0.08 -7.35 20.79
C GLN A 133 -0.41 -8.74 21.16
N SER A 134 -0.05 -9.20 22.35
CA SER A 134 -0.55 -10.47 22.90
C SER A 134 -2.05 -10.35 23.20
N GLY A 135 -2.82 -11.33 22.74
CA GLY A 135 -4.26 -11.43 23.03
C GLY A 135 -4.55 -12.17 24.34
N SER A 136 -5.79 -12.64 24.45
CA SER A 136 -6.21 -13.46 25.59
C SER A 136 -5.46 -14.81 25.59
N GLY A 137 -4.92 -15.22 26.72
CA GLY A 137 -4.21 -16.49 26.88
C GLY A 137 -3.03 -16.46 27.85
N GLY A 138 -2.85 -15.33 28.55
CA GLY A 138 -1.82 -15.19 29.58
C GLY A 138 -0.39 -15.42 29.03
N THR A 139 0.45 -16.17 29.74
CA THR A 139 1.85 -16.43 29.36
C THR A 139 1.98 -17.08 27.97
N GLU A 140 1.05 -17.95 27.58
CA GLU A 140 1.08 -18.62 26.28
C GLU A 140 0.86 -17.62 25.13
N ALA A 141 -0.04 -16.64 25.29
CA ALA A 141 -0.25 -15.58 24.29
C ALA A 141 0.92 -14.61 24.21
N GLN A 142 1.59 -14.35 25.35
CA GLN A 142 2.79 -13.52 25.40
C GLN A 142 3.98 -14.21 24.70
N ASP A 143 4.12 -15.52 24.86
CA ASP A 143 5.13 -16.29 24.13
C ASP A 143 4.80 -16.35 22.64
N TRP A 144 3.53 -16.49 22.28
CA TRP A 144 3.10 -16.45 20.89
C TRP A 144 3.43 -15.10 20.22
N ALA A 145 3.17 -13.99 20.89
CA ALA A 145 3.53 -12.67 20.39
C ALA A 145 5.07 -12.55 20.17
N ASN A 146 5.88 -13.14 21.04
CA ASN A 146 7.33 -13.16 20.88
C ASN A 146 7.79 -14.04 19.69
N ILE A 147 7.11 -15.14 19.43
CA ILE A 147 7.37 -15.97 18.24
C ILE A 147 7.04 -15.21 16.96
N LEU A 148 5.91 -14.48 16.92
CA LEU A 148 5.55 -13.63 15.79
C LEU A 148 6.58 -12.51 15.58
N LEU A 149 7.04 -11.87 16.65
CA LEU A 149 8.10 -10.86 16.57
C LEU A 149 9.34 -11.41 15.87
N ARG A 150 9.81 -12.58 16.29
CA ARG A 150 10.96 -13.23 15.66
C ARG A 150 10.69 -13.59 14.20
N MET A 151 9.51 -14.09 13.89
CA MET A 151 9.10 -14.48 12.54
C MET A 151 9.16 -13.29 11.57
N TYR A 152 8.61 -12.14 11.95
CA TYR A 152 8.64 -10.94 11.09
C TYR A 152 10.03 -10.30 10.99
N LEU A 153 10.83 -10.33 12.06
CA LEU A 153 12.21 -9.85 12.00
C LEU A 153 13.04 -10.68 11.01
N ARG A 154 12.89 -12.01 11.02
CA ARG A 154 13.58 -12.89 10.07
C ARG A 154 13.09 -12.75 8.64
N TRP A 155 11.79 -12.56 8.47
CA TRP A 155 11.24 -12.25 7.15
C TRP A 155 11.84 -10.95 6.60
N ALA A 156 11.90 -9.90 7.40
CA ALA A 156 12.48 -8.62 6.99
C ALA A 156 13.98 -8.77 6.65
N GLU A 157 14.74 -9.51 7.45
CA GLU A 157 16.15 -9.79 7.19
C GLU A 157 16.36 -10.54 5.87
N SER A 158 15.55 -11.56 5.59
CA SER A 158 15.64 -12.35 4.35
C SER A 158 15.32 -11.53 3.09
N HIS A 159 14.53 -10.45 3.22
CA HIS A 159 14.19 -9.53 2.12
C HIS A 159 15.11 -8.31 2.04
N GLY A 160 16.16 -8.25 2.89
CA GLY A 160 17.08 -7.13 2.92
C GLY A 160 16.50 -5.85 3.51
N PHE A 161 15.36 -5.94 4.21
CA PHE A 161 14.77 -4.81 4.92
C PHE A 161 15.51 -4.56 6.22
N LYS A 162 15.65 -3.28 6.56
CA LYS A 162 16.16 -2.89 7.88
C LYS A 162 14.99 -2.88 8.86
N ALA A 163 15.02 -3.78 9.86
CA ALA A 163 13.99 -3.87 10.88
C ALA A 163 14.58 -3.50 12.24
N GLU A 164 14.01 -2.49 12.89
CA GLU A 164 14.43 -2.02 14.22
C GLU A 164 13.25 -2.10 15.20
N ILE A 165 13.48 -2.71 16.36
CA ILE A 165 12.47 -2.70 17.43
C ILE A 165 12.49 -1.30 18.06
N THR A 166 11.38 -0.58 17.94
CA THR A 166 11.23 0.78 18.50
C THR A 166 10.71 0.74 19.93
N GLU A 167 9.84 -0.23 20.23
CA GLU A 167 9.28 -0.42 21.56
C GLU A 167 9.08 -1.91 21.84
N ILE A 168 9.30 -2.33 23.09
CA ILE A 168 9.02 -3.68 23.55
C ILE A 168 8.57 -3.67 25.00
N SER A 169 7.45 -4.33 25.29
CA SER A 169 6.93 -4.54 26.63
C SER A 169 7.03 -6.02 26.98
N ALA A 170 7.87 -6.35 27.93
CA ALA A 170 8.11 -7.74 28.35
C ALA A 170 6.86 -8.36 29.01
N GLY A 171 6.69 -9.66 28.82
CA GLY A 171 5.72 -10.47 29.55
C GLY A 171 6.11 -10.63 31.03
N GLU A 172 5.16 -11.06 31.85
CA GLU A 172 5.40 -11.21 33.31
C GLU A 172 6.25 -12.44 33.64
N VAL A 173 6.08 -13.50 32.87
CA VAL A 173 6.78 -14.79 33.11
C VAL A 173 7.63 -15.16 31.89
N ALA A 174 7.08 -14.99 30.68
CA ALA A 174 7.77 -15.27 29.43
C ALA A 174 7.13 -14.44 28.29
N GLY A 175 7.85 -14.30 27.17
CA GLY A 175 7.37 -13.61 25.98
C GLY A 175 7.24 -12.11 26.13
N ILE A 176 6.34 -11.51 25.36
CA ILE A 176 6.11 -10.07 25.30
C ILE A 176 4.61 -9.75 25.39
N LYS A 177 4.26 -8.63 26.03
CA LYS A 177 2.90 -8.06 26.00
C LYS A 177 2.66 -7.37 24.67
N SER A 178 3.62 -6.57 24.24
CA SER A 178 3.59 -5.87 22.96
C SER A 178 5.00 -5.60 22.43
N ALA A 179 5.11 -5.40 21.12
CA ALA A 179 6.32 -4.88 20.48
C ALA A 179 5.92 -4.06 19.25
N SER A 180 6.71 -3.01 18.98
CA SER A 180 6.63 -2.21 17.76
C SER A 180 7.95 -2.33 17.01
N ILE A 181 7.86 -2.57 15.71
CA ILE A 181 9.00 -2.70 14.79
C ILE A 181 8.86 -1.64 13.70
N HIS A 182 9.93 -0.91 13.43
CA HIS A 182 10.06 -0.07 12.25
C HIS A 182 10.75 -0.86 11.15
N VAL A 183 10.07 -1.11 10.04
CA VAL A 183 10.58 -1.85 8.88
C VAL A 183 10.82 -0.87 7.74
N GLN A 184 12.08 -0.73 7.33
CA GLN A 184 12.52 0.20 6.30
C GLN A 184 12.99 -0.56 5.07
N GLY A 185 12.50 -0.16 3.90
CA GLY A 185 12.87 -0.75 2.61
C GLY A 185 11.83 -0.47 1.54
N ASP A 186 12.17 -0.84 0.33
CA ASP A 186 11.33 -0.58 -0.83
C ASP A 186 10.00 -1.36 -0.75
N HIS A 187 8.88 -0.61 -0.73
CA HIS A 187 7.53 -1.17 -0.58
C HIS A 187 7.30 -1.97 0.71
N ALA A 188 8.01 -1.62 1.81
CA ALA A 188 7.90 -2.38 3.07
C ALA A 188 6.46 -2.44 3.60
N PHE A 189 5.71 -1.32 3.54
CA PHE A 189 4.30 -1.32 3.90
C PHE A 189 3.45 -2.13 2.92
N GLY A 190 3.68 -1.96 1.62
CA GLY A 190 2.96 -2.70 0.57
C GLY A 190 3.06 -4.21 0.75
N TRP A 191 4.24 -4.73 1.08
CA TRP A 191 4.45 -6.13 1.36
C TRP A 191 3.66 -6.60 2.59
N LEU A 192 3.71 -5.85 3.68
CA LEU A 192 3.21 -6.30 4.97
C LEU A 192 1.74 -5.94 5.24
N ARG A 193 1.14 -4.98 4.52
CA ARG A 193 -0.20 -4.43 4.82
C ARG A 193 -1.29 -5.48 5.00
N THR A 194 -1.18 -6.61 4.30
CA THR A 194 -2.15 -7.70 4.39
C THR A 194 -1.95 -8.60 5.62
N GLU A 195 -0.90 -8.39 6.41
CA GLU A 195 -0.64 -9.15 7.64
C GLU A 195 -1.38 -8.57 8.86
N THR A 196 -2.10 -7.46 8.70
CA THR A 196 -2.95 -6.90 9.74
C THR A 196 -4.09 -7.86 10.10
N GLY A 197 -4.17 -8.25 11.37
CA GLY A 197 -5.23 -9.12 11.88
C GLY A 197 -4.80 -10.02 13.03
N VAL A 198 -5.65 -10.99 13.35
CA VAL A 198 -5.43 -11.92 14.47
C VAL A 198 -4.79 -13.21 13.98
N HIS A 199 -3.69 -13.58 14.63
CA HIS A 199 -2.95 -14.82 14.42
C HIS A 199 -3.26 -15.82 15.55
N ARG A 200 -3.83 -16.96 15.19
CA ARG A 200 -4.23 -18.01 16.13
C ARG A 200 -3.18 -19.10 16.21
N LEU A 201 -2.67 -19.37 17.40
CA LEU A 201 -1.78 -20.49 17.68
C LEU A 201 -2.55 -21.61 18.41
N VAL A 202 -2.33 -22.84 17.97
CA VAL A 202 -2.77 -24.06 18.65
C VAL A 202 -1.60 -25.00 18.78
N ARG A 203 -1.18 -25.28 20.03
CA ARG A 203 -0.08 -26.21 20.34
C ARG A 203 -0.21 -26.79 21.74
N LYS A 204 0.54 -27.83 22.04
CA LYS A 204 0.79 -28.24 23.41
C LYS A 204 1.62 -27.16 24.12
N SER A 205 1.08 -26.63 25.22
CA SER A 205 1.73 -25.52 25.93
C SER A 205 2.98 -25.99 26.68
N PRO A 206 4.13 -25.35 26.49
CA PRO A 206 5.33 -25.61 27.29
C PRO A 206 5.20 -25.07 28.72
N PHE A 207 4.22 -24.23 29.01
CA PHE A 207 3.98 -23.63 30.33
C PHE A 207 2.92 -24.39 31.14
N ASP A 208 2.24 -25.37 30.55
CA ASP A 208 1.26 -26.23 31.22
C ASP A 208 1.96 -27.54 31.65
N SER A 209 2.03 -27.78 32.96
CA SER A 209 2.60 -29.00 33.53
C SER A 209 1.90 -30.29 33.07
N GLY A 210 0.64 -30.18 32.64
CA GLY A 210 -0.16 -31.29 32.07
C GLY A 210 0.06 -31.48 30.56
N GLY A 211 0.82 -30.65 29.90
CA GLY A 211 1.09 -30.73 28.45
C GLY A 211 -0.18 -30.65 27.58
N ARG A 212 -1.21 -29.95 28.06
CA ARG A 212 -2.49 -29.83 27.37
C ARG A 212 -2.37 -28.93 26.16
N ARG A 213 -3.25 -29.16 25.19
CA ARG A 213 -3.37 -28.32 24.00
C ARG A 213 -4.06 -27.02 24.36
N HIS A 214 -3.40 -25.90 24.03
CA HIS A 214 -3.89 -24.54 24.27
C HIS A 214 -4.11 -23.82 22.95
N THR A 215 -5.04 -22.87 22.97
CA THR A 215 -5.28 -21.92 21.88
C THR A 215 -4.95 -20.52 22.39
N SER A 216 -4.10 -19.81 21.68
CA SER A 216 -3.67 -18.46 21.99
C SER A 216 -3.80 -17.55 20.79
N PHE A 217 -3.98 -16.29 21.04
CA PHE A 217 -4.14 -15.27 20.02
C PHE A 217 -3.12 -14.15 20.23
N ALA A 218 -2.67 -13.61 19.11
CA ALA A 218 -1.92 -12.35 19.08
C ALA A 218 -2.39 -11.55 17.86
N SER A 219 -2.45 -10.25 18.02
CA SER A 219 -2.80 -9.33 16.93
C SER A 219 -1.55 -8.69 16.34
N VAL A 220 -1.57 -8.52 15.03
CA VAL A 220 -0.59 -7.76 14.26
C VAL A 220 -1.31 -6.61 13.60
N PHE A 221 -0.72 -5.43 13.66
CA PHE A 221 -1.24 -4.24 13.03
C PHE A 221 -0.14 -3.54 12.25
N LEU A 222 -0.42 -3.15 11.01
CA LEU A 222 0.50 -2.45 10.14
C LEU A 222 0.02 -1.03 9.91
N SER A 223 0.94 -0.08 9.96
CA SER A 223 0.71 1.30 9.55
C SER A 223 1.87 1.79 8.67
N PRO A 224 1.59 2.61 7.64
CA PRO A 224 2.64 3.21 6.85
C PRO A 224 3.39 4.27 7.64
N GLU A 225 4.68 4.45 7.36
CA GLU A 225 5.41 5.63 7.79
C GLU A 225 4.94 6.81 6.94
N VAL A 226 4.30 7.77 7.58
CA VAL A 226 3.84 9.01 6.93
C VAL A 226 4.82 10.11 7.30
N ASP A 227 5.36 10.81 6.31
CA ASP A 227 6.20 11.98 6.54
C ASP A 227 5.33 13.11 7.16
N ASP A 228 5.67 13.55 8.36
CA ASP A 228 4.97 14.63 9.06
C ASP A 228 5.33 16.03 8.50
N SER A 229 6.29 16.11 7.58
CA SER A 229 6.73 17.35 6.93
C SER A 229 5.92 17.64 5.67
N PHE A 230 4.61 17.89 5.79
CA PHE A 230 3.87 18.39 4.64
C PHE A 230 3.79 19.92 4.66
N GLU A 231 4.14 20.53 3.54
CA GLU A 231 3.84 21.94 3.31
C GLU A 231 2.41 22.07 2.80
N VAL A 232 1.62 22.90 3.50
CA VAL A 232 0.30 23.27 3.01
C VAL A 232 0.48 24.21 1.82
N GLU A 233 0.29 23.70 0.61
CA GLU A 233 0.20 24.51 -0.59
C GLU A 233 -1.17 25.19 -0.63
N ILE A 234 -1.17 26.52 -0.64
CA ILE A 234 -2.38 27.31 -0.72
C ILE A 234 -2.50 27.81 -2.15
N ASN A 235 -3.51 27.32 -2.87
CA ASN A 235 -3.80 27.83 -4.20
C ASN A 235 -4.48 29.21 -4.08
N PRO A 236 -3.95 30.28 -4.68
CA PRO A 236 -4.55 31.61 -4.64
C PRO A 236 -5.98 31.68 -5.17
N SER A 237 -6.37 30.76 -6.07
CA SER A 237 -7.74 30.69 -6.61
C SER A 237 -8.80 30.27 -5.57
N ASP A 238 -8.36 29.58 -4.52
CA ASP A 238 -9.22 29.06 -3.46
C ASP A 238 -9.40 30.07 -2.31
N LEU A 239 -8.81 31.26 -2.47
CA LEU A 239 -8.83 32.31 -1.48
C LEU A 239 -9.78 33.43 -1.90
N ARG A 240 -10.75 33.69 -1.05
CA ARG A 240 -11.55 34.92 -1.10
C ARG A 240 -10.97 35.92 -0.13
N VAL A 241 -10.55 37.07 -0.65
CA VAL A 241 -9.97 38.18 0.18
C VAL A 241 -10.92 39.37 0.21
N ASP A 242 -11.44 39.66 1.39
CA ASP A 242 -12.32 40.81 1.63
C ASP A 242 -11.56 41.84 2.46
N THR A 243 -11.64 43.12 2.06
CA THR A 243 -11.10 44.25 2.83
C THR A 243 -12.27 45.03 3.47
N TYR A 244 -12.07 45.44 4.69
CA TYR A 244 -13.09 46.18 5.44
C TYR A 244 -12.48 47.21 6.40
N ARG A 245 -13.31 48.10 6.91
CA ARG A 245 -12.89 49.11 7.91
C ARG A 245 -12.72 48.46 9.27
N SER A 246 -11.56 48.69 9.89
CA SER A 246 -11.34 48.23 11.26
C SER A 246 -12.28 48.94 12.22
N SER A 247 -12.94 48.17 13.09
CA SER A 247 -13.78 48.73 14.19
C SER A 247 -13.00 48.59 15.50
N GLY A 248 -12.69 49.72 16.15
CA GLY A 248 -11.98 49.72 17.43
C GLY A 248 -11.86 51.12 18.03
N ALA A 249 -11.55 51.22 19.33
CA ALA A 249 -11.25 52.45 20.02
C ALA A 249 -9.91 53.02 19.54
N GLY A 250 -9.92 53.79 18.45
CA GLY A 250 -8.75 54.44 17.85
C GLY A 250 -9.14 55.77 17.19
N GLY A 251 -8.18 56.66 17.01
CA GLY A 251 -8.38 58.01 16.48
C GLY A 251 -8.87 58.06 15.03
N GLN A 252 -9.10 59.26 14.48
CA GLN A 252 -9.69 59.53 13.15
C GLN A 252 -9.11 58.72 11.97
N HIS A 253 -7.87 58.25 12.07
CA HIS A 253 -7.19 57.49 11.01
C HIS A 253 -7.66 56.00 10.92
N VAL A 254 -8.14 55.41 12.01
CA VAL A 254 -8.58 54.00 12.07
C VAL A 254 -9.93 53.81 11.39
N ASN A 255 -10.76 54.87 11.38
CA ASN A 255 -12.13 54.82 10.85
C ASN A 255 -12.26 55.23 9.37
N THR A 256 -11.17 55.66 8.71
CA THR A 256 -11.21 56.23 7.36
C THR A 256 -10.57 55.34 6.29
N THR A 257 -9.81 54.35 6.68
CA THR A 257 -9.08 53.47 5.70
C THR A 257 -9.50 52.01 5.85
N ASP A 258 -9.80 51.33 4.73
CA ASP A 258 -10.12 49.89 4.67
C ASP A 258 -8.82 49.06 4.81
N SER A 259 -8.22 49.11 6.01
CA SER A 259 -6.93 48.42 6.28
C SER A 259 -7.10 47.01 6.83
N ALA A 260 -8.28 46.63 7.32
CA ALA A 260 -8.55 45.28 7.81
C ALA A 260 -8.76 44.32 6.66
N VAL A 261 -8.19 43.10 6.76
CA VAL A 261 -8.24 42.04 5.74
C VAL A 261 -8.86 40.82 6.37
N ARG A 262 -9.80 40.21 5.63
CA ARG A 262 -10.38 38.91 5.91
C ARG A 262 -10.06 37.98 4.74
N ILE A 263 -9.51 36.82 5.03
CA ILE A 263 -9.24 35.79 4.04
C ILE A 263 -10.07 34.57 4.39
N THR A 264 -10.83 34.07 3.41
CA THR A 264 -11.62 32.84 3.52
C THR A 264 -11.03 31.83 2.55
N HIS A 265 -10.70 30.67 3.05
CA HIS A 265 -10.32 29.53 2.22
C HIS A 265 -11.59 28.74 1.89
N GLU A 266 -12.07 28.86 0.63
CA GLU A 266 -13.38 28.33 0.23
C GLU A 266 -13.53 26.81 0.41
N PRO A 267 -12.52 25.95 0.08
CA PRO A 267 -12.67 24.50 0.21
C PRO A 267 -12.86 24.02 1.66
N THR A 268 -12.20 24.67 2.64
CA THR A 268 -12.27 24.27 4.06
C THR A 268 -13.22 25.14 4.89
N GLY A 269 -13.66 26.28 4.36
CA GLY A 269 -14.46 27.27 5.09
C GLY A 269 -13.71 28.01 6.20
N ILE A 270 -12.38 27.85 6.30
CA ILE A 270 -11.56 28.51 7.32
C ILE A 270 -11.46 29.99 7.03
N VAL A 271 -11.79 30.83 8.02
CA VAL A 271 -11.75 32.28 7.93
C VAL A 271 -10.71 32.85 8.91
N VAL A 272 -9.90 33.76 8.41
CA VAL A 272 -8.93 34.55 9.19
C VAL A 272 -9.16 36.03 8.94
N ALA A 273 -9.05 36.84 9.98
CA ALA A 273 -9.16 38.29 9.88
C ALA A 273 -8.02 38.96 10.64
N CYS A 274 -7.39 39.95 10.02
CA CYS A 274 -6.34 40.75 10.65
C CYS A 274 -6.61 42.25 10.47
N GLN A 275 -6.53 42.99 11.57
CA GLN A 275 -6.72 44.44 11.59
C GLN A 275 -5.69 45.20 12.46
N ASN A 276 -4.65 44.46 12.91
CA ASN A 276 -3.72 45.00 13.93
C ASN A 276 -2.64 45.92 13.35
N GLN A 277 -2.43 45.90 12.04
CA GLN A 277 -1.42 46.72 11.37
C GLN A 277 -2.05 47.91 10.64
N ARG A 278 -1.29 49.02 10.52
CA ARG A 278 -1.73 50.21 9.79
C ARG A 278 -1.75 50.03 8.26
N SER A 279 -0.98 49.07 7.76
CA SER A 279 -0.89 48.75 6.33
C SER A 279 -1.77 47.57 5.98
N GLN A 280 -2.58 47.69 4.93
CA GLN A 280 -3.39 46.64 4.37
C GLN A 280 -2.54 45.44 3.92
N HIS A 281 -1.36 45.71 3.30
CA HIS A 281 -0.43 44.65 2.88
C HIS A 281 0.11 43.87 4.09
N ALA A 282 0.52 44.54 5.15
CA ALA A 282 0.99 43.89 6.37
C ALA A 282 -0.11 43.06 7.05
N ASN A 283 -1.36 43.51 7.05
CA ASN A 283 -2.51 42.72 7.51
C ASN A 283 -2.77 41.50 6.63
N ARG A 284 -2.61 41.64 5.31
CA ARG A 284 -2.76 40.51 4.38
C ARG A 284 -1.69 39.44 4.60
N ASP A 285 -0.42 39.84 4.72
CA ASP A 285 0.69 38.93 4.98
C ASP A 285 0.54 38.18 6.30
N PHE A 286 0.08 38.90 7.34
CA PHE A 286 -0.18 38.30 8.64
C PHE A 286 -1.38 37.33 8.60
N ALA A 287 -2.47 37.73 7.93
CA ALA A 287 -3.63 36.85 7.72
C ALA A 287 -3.27 35.60 6.94
N MET A 288 -2.40 35.70 5.89
CA MET A 288 -1.90 34.57 5.17
C MET A 288 -1.10 33.59 6.06
N LYS A 289 -0.22 34.10 6.91
CA LYS A 289 0.52 33.27 7.88
C LYS A 289 -0.43 32.57 8.85
N GLN A 290 -1.44 33.27 9.35
CA GLN A 290 -2.46 32.69 10.25
C GLN A 290 -3.30 31.62 9.50
N LEU A 291 -3.66 31.87 8.24
CA LEU A 291 -4.39 30.91 7.44
C LEU A 291 -3.57 29.63 7.22
N LYS A 292 -2.27 29.77 6.86
CA LYS A 292 -1.37 28.62 6.69
C LYS A 292 -1.28 27.79 7.97
N ALA A 293 -1.16 28.44 9.13
CA ALA A 293 -1.13 27.74 10.42
C ALA A 293 -2.45 27.00 10.74
N LYS A 294 -3.61 27.64 10.48
CA LYS A 294 -4.92 26.99 10.71
C LYS A 294 -5.22 25.85 9.73
N LEU A 295 -4.81 25.97 8.48
CA LEU A 295 -4.94 24.90 7.50
C LEU A 295 -4.05 23.72 7.88
N TRP A 296 -2.82 23.98 8.34
CA TRP A 296 -1.94 22.96 8.87
C TRP A 296 -2.56 22.24 10.08
N GLU A 297 -3.10 22.97 11.03
CA GLU A 297 -3.78 22.39 12.20
C GLU A 297 -4.99 21.55 11.80
N HIS A 298 -5.80 22.04 10.87
CA HIS A 298 -6.97 21.32 10.35
C HIS A 298 -6.58 20.01 9.68
N GLU A 299 -5.53 20.02 8.86
CA GLU A 299 -5.03 18.81 8.19
C GLU A 299 -4.43 17.82 9.19
N MET A 300 -3.70 18.32 10.20
CA MET A 300 -3.20 17.47 11.29
C MET A 300 -4.34 16.84 12.10
N GLN A 301 -5.41 17.59 12.40
CA GLN A 301 -6.59 17.06 13.09
C GLN A 301 -7.27 15.97 12.25
N LYS A 302 -7.38 16.17 10.94
CA LYS A 302 -7.95 15.17 10.02
C LYS A 302 -7.11 13.91 9.98
N ARG A 303 -5.78 14.04 9.91
CA ARG A 303 -4.84 12.90 9.97
C ARG A 303 -4.88 12.19 11.32
N ASN A 304 -4.93 12.95 12.42
CA ASN A 304 -5.05 12.38 13.76
C ASN A 304 -6.39 11.67 13.96
N ALA A 305 -7.49 12.17 13.41
CA ALA A 305 -8.78 11.50 13.43
C ALA A 305 -8.72 10.16 12.66
N ALA A 306 -8.07 10.14 11.48
CA ALA A 306 -7.86 8.90 10.73
C ALA A 306 -6.94 7.91 11.48
N LYS A 307 -5.87 8.39 12.14
CA LYS A 307 -5.02 7.58 13.03
C LYS A 307 -5.82 7.03 14.20
N GLN A 308 -6.69 7.86 14.83
CA GLN A 308 -7.53 7.45 15.95
C GLN A 308 -8.57 6.41 15.54
N GLU A 309 -9.19 6.58 14.37
CA GLU A 309 -10.11 5.59 13.81
C GLU A 309 -9.43 4.25 13.51
N ALA A 310 -8.18 4.30 13.01
CA ALA A 310 -7.33 3.12 12.85
C ALA A 310 -6.93 2.50 14.21
N GLU A 311 -6.66 3.29 15.25
CA GLU A 311 -6.39 2.81 16.60
C GLU A 311 -7.63 2.23 17.29
N ASP A 312 -8.79 2.86 17.12
CA ASP A 312 -10.06 2.36 17.64
C ASP A 312 -10.45 1.03 16.97
N SER A 313 -10.11 0.84 15.68
CA SER A 313 -10.25 -0.44 14.99
C SER A 313 -9.33 -1.54 15.55
N LYS A 314 -8.17 -1.17 16.17
CA LYS A 314 -7.28 -2.13 16.88
C LYS A 314 -7.99 -2.72 18.12
N ALA A 315 -8.79 -1.92 18.83
CA ALA A 315 -9.51 -2.38 20.05
C ALA A 315 -10.60 -3.40 19.73
N ASP A 316 -11.12 -3.40 18.52
CA ASP A 316 -12.20 -4.29 18.06
C ASP A 316 -11.66 -5.57 17.35
N ILE A 317 -10.34 -5.83 17.41
CA ILE A 317 -9.73 -7.07 16.90
C ILE A 317 -10.13 -8.24 17.82
N GLY A 318 -11.40 -8.53 17.81
CA GLY A 318 -12.03 -9.67 18.49
C GLY A 318 -11.88 -10.95 17.66
N TRP A 319 -12.45 -12.02 18.15
CA TRP A 319 -12.40 -13.38 17.58
C TRP A 319 -12.81 -13.49 16.10
N GLY A 320 -13.43 -12.47 15.51
CA GLY A 320 -13.95 -12.45 14.13
C GLY A 320 -12.92 -12.16 13.04
N SER A 321 -11.77 -11.52 13.33
CA SER A 321 -10.80 -11.08 12.34
C SER A 321 -9.54 -11.95 12.27
N GLN A 322 -9.68 -13.27 12.46
CA GLN A 322 -8.56 -14.20 12.32
C GLN A 322 -8.12 -14.29 10.85
N ILE A 323 -6.87 -13.96 10.58
CA ILE A 323 -6.29 -14.06 9.24
C ILE A 323 -5.55 -15.38 9.02
N ARG A 324 -4.85 -15.89 10.05
CA ARG A 324 -4.06 -17.11 9.92
C ARG A 324 -4.09 -17.98 11.16
N SER A 325 -4.19 -19.30 10.96
CA SER A 325 -4.20 -20.31 12.01
C SER A 325 -2.97 -21.18 11.93
N TYR A 326 -2.25 -21.29 13.05
CA TYR A 326 -1.02 -22.05 13.22
C TYR A 326 -1.32 -23.23 14.17
N VAL A 327 -1.43 -24.43 13.61
CA VAL A 327 -1.71 -25.67 14.35
C VAL A 327 -0.45 -26.54 14.33
N LEU A 328 0.44 -26.34 15.31
CA LEU A 328 1.78 -26.92 15.29
C LEU A 328 1.77 -28.44 15.50
N ASP A 329 0.85 -28.94 16.33
CA ASP A 329 0.73 -30.39 16.56
C ASP A 329 0.34 -31.15 15.28
N ASP A 330 -0.44 -30.55 14.41
CA ASP A 330 -0.90 -31.11 13.14
C ASP A 330 0.02 -30.72 11.97
N GLN A 331 1.14 -30.05 12.23
CA GLN A 331 2.06 -29.51 11.21
C GLN A 331 1.31 -28.75 10.11
N ARG A 332 0.44 -27.80 10.49
CA ARG A 332 -0.41 -27.07 9.55
C ARG A 332 -0.52 -25.60 9.89
N ILE A 333 -0.17 -24.76 8.94
CA ILE A 333 -0.45 -23.32 8.97
C ILE A 333 -1.36 -23.01 7.78
N LYS A 334 -2.46 -22.31 8.03
CA LYS A 334 -3.45 -21.97 7.00
C LYS A 334 -3.84 -20.50 7.11
N ASP A 335 -3.74 -19.77 6.01
CA ASP A 335 -4.38 -18.48 5.87
C ASP A 335 -5.87 -18.68 5.57
N LEU A 336 -6.72 -18.05 6.38
CA LEU A 336 -8.18 -18.26 6.33
C LEU A 336 -8.83 -17.45 5.21
N ARG A 337 -8.17 -16.41 4.72
CA ARG A 337 -8.66 -15.52 3.66
C ARG A 337 -8.40 -16.11 2.28
N THR A 338 -7.16 -16.55 2.04
CA THR A 338 -6.73 -17.07 0.74
C THR A 338 -6.89 -18.59 0.62
N GLY A 339 -7.00 -19.29 1.75
CA GLY A 339 -7.03 -20.76 1.79
C GLY A 339 -5.66 -21.42 1.63
N VAL A 340 -4.59 -20.65 1.38
CA VAL A 340 -3.22 -21.17 1.26
C VAL A 340 -2.78 -21.81 2.56
N GLN A 341 -2.12 -22.97 2.46
CA GLN A 341 -1.64 -23.71 3.63
C GLN A 341 -0.24 -24.26 3.44
N SER A 342 0.49 -24.37 4.55
CA SER A 342 1.83 -24.98 4.60
C SER A 342 1.88 -26.09 5.65
N SER A 343 2.57 -27.15 5.35
CA SER A 343 2.88 -28.23 6.32
C SER A 343 4.25 -28.05 6.98
N ASN A 344 5.05 -27.10 6.51
CA ASN A 344 6.39 -26.82 7.10
C ASN A 344 6.28 -25.64 8.09
N CYS A 345 5.79 -25.93 9.30
CA CYS A 345 5.60 -24.93 10.33
C CYS A 345 6.91 -24.25 10.74
N ASP A 346 7.99 -25.00 10.83
CA ASP A 346 9.29 -24.47 11.29
C ASP A 346 9.82 -23.41 10.32
N LYS A 347 9.73 -23.68 9.02
CA LYS A 347 10.17 -22.75 7.98
C LYS A 347 9.35 -21.46 7.98
N VAL A 348 8.04 -21.56 8.15
CA VAL A 348 7.14 -20.39 8.24
C VAL A 348 7.45 -19.57 9.47
N LEU A 349 7.61 -20.21 10.65
CA LEU A 349 7.97 -19.53 11.90
C LEU A 349 9.39 -18.94 11.88
N ASP A 350 10.21 -19.38 10.93
CA ASP A 350 11.56 -18.86 10.67
C ASP A 350 11.58 -17.77 9.58
N GLY A 351 10.40 -17.29 9.14
CA GLY A 351 10.24 -16.12 8.27
C GLY A 351 9.84 -16.41 6.82
N ASP A 352 9.56 -17.66 6.42
CA ASP A 352 9.08 -17.98 5.07
C ASP A 352 7.58 -17.69 4.93
N LEU A 353 7.24 -16.40 4.77
CA LEU A 353 5.85 -15.92 4.71
C LEU A 353 5.36 -15.64 3.30
N ASP A 354 6.22 -15.61 2.30
CA ASP A 354 5.92 -15.10 0.94
C ASP A 354 4.72 -15.79 0.30
N GLN A 355 4.58 -17.09 0.48
CA GLN A 355 3.44 -17.84 -0.05
C GLN A 355 2.08 -17.30 0.44
N PHE A 356 2.01 -16.81 1.69
CA PHE A 356 0.79 -16.23 2.25
C PHE A 356 0.62 -14.77 1.84
N ILE A 357 1.70 -13.98 1.95
CA ILE A 357 1.71 -12.55 1.62
C ILE A 357 1.37 -12.35 0.14
N VAL A 358 2.07 -13.04 -0.76
CA VAL A 358 1.84 -12.93 -2.21
C VAL A 358 0.42 -13.38 -2.58
N ALA A 359 -0.08 -14.46 -1.99
CA ALA A 359 -1.45 -14.90 -2.24
C ALA A 359 -2.49 -13.87 -1.81
N SER A 360 -2.29 -13.21 -0.64
CA SER A 360 -3.17 -12.16 -0.14
C SER A 360 -3.13 -10.92 -1.03
N LEU A 361 -1.93 -10.48 -1.44
CA LEU A 361 -1.74 -9.34 -2.34
C LEU A 361 -2.34 -9.59 -3.73
N LYS A 362 -2.19 -10.81 -4.28
CA LYS A 362 -2.79 -11.19 -5.57
C LYS A 362 -4.32 -11.19 -5.53
N GLN A 363 -4.93 -11.46 -4.38
CA GLN A 363 -6.38 -11.37 -4.20
C GLN A 363 -6.88 -9.94 -3.96
N GLY A 364 -5.99 -8.97 -3.82
CA GLY A 364 -6.35 -7.56 -3.59
C GLY A 364 -6.87 -7.28 -2.18
N LEU A 365 -6.38 -8.03 -1.18
CA LEU A 365 -6.71 -7.85 0.23
C LEU A 365 -5.94 -6.68 0.84
#